data_a4e1fe15b7bdcb63733d4f5748088c3e
#
_entry.id   a4e1fe15b7bdcb63733d4f5748088c3e
#
_cell.length_a   1.000
_cell.length_b   1.000
_cell.length_c   1.000
_cell.angle_alpha   90.00
_cell.angle_beta   90.00
_cell.angle_gamma   90.00
#
_symmetry.space_group_name_H-M   'P 1'
#
loop_
_entity.id
_entity.type
_entity.pdbx_description
1 polymer ?
#
loop_
_entity_poly.entity_id
_entity_poly.type
_entity_poly.pdbx_seq_one_letter_code
_entity_poly.pdbx_strand_id
1 'polypeptide(L)'
;MKLGIVSLPNVGKSTLFNAITSTKNAEAANYPFCTIEPNSGIVAVPDKRLDKLAEIWQTNKKTPAIVEFVDIAGLVKGASQGAGLGNKFLGHIRECDAIVHVVRCFDDDNIIHVVEDVTKAEAVDPIADIDAIDYELILSDLEVVQNRAGRMAKAAKSGNNKGAAAEAAWLQKLADHLSAGKPARSFDFDEGDAEQQAVLHEMGLLSSKPVLYACNVGEDDLMEGIENNRYVPLVAARAAEEGARYIPICAKTEEDIADYSPEEKKAFLAEMGIEASGLDNLITASYDLLGLISFLTDGKKECRAWTIRKGTKAPQAAGKIHSDFERGFIRASVIGYGDLEANNFDYAAVKAKGLQRTEGKEYVVKDGDVIEFLFNV
;
A
#
# COMPACT_ATOMS: atom_id res chain seq x y z
N MET A 1 -8.14 4.98 -0.06
CA MET A 1 -6.87 4.78 0.65
C MET A 1 -5.77 5.07 -0.33
N LYS A 2 -4.79 5.86 0.09
CA LYS A 2 -3.78 6.45 -0.78
C LYS A 2 -2.38 5.96 -0.38
N LEU A 3 -1.57 5.58 -1.37
CA LEU A 3 -0.13 5.32 -1.18
C LEU A 3 0.68 6.46 -1.77
N GLY A 4 1.56 7.05 -0.96
CA GLY A 4 2.48 8.06 -1.44
C GLY A 4 3.73 7.41 -2.04
N ILE A 5 4.05 7.72 -3.30
CA ILE A 5 5.30 7.31 -3.91
C ILE A 5 6.36 8.37 -3.58
N VAL A 6 7.37 7.97 -2.84
CA VAL A 6 8.47 8.85 -2.41
C VAL A 6 9.81 8.37 -2.92
N SER A 7 10.75 9.27 -3.12
CA SER A 7 12.12 8.93 -3.48
C SER A 7 13.05 10.13 -3.39
N LEU A 8 14.34 9.87 -3.45
CA LEU A 8 15.33 10.88 -3.86
C LEU A 8 15.21 11.16 -5.38
N PRO A 9 15.81 12.25 -5.87
CA PRO A 9 15.85 12.54 -7.30
C PRO A 9 16.57 11.46 -8.11
N ASN A 10 16.18 11.30 -9.37
CA ASN A 10 16.87 10.45 -10.37
C ASN A 10 16.92 8.94 -10.06
N VAL A 11 15.97 8.42 -9.28
CA VAL A 11 15.88 6.98 -8.97
C VAL A 11 14.85 6.23 -9.84
N GLY A 12 14.19 6.90 -10.80
CA GLY A 12 13.17 6.33 -11.67
C GLY A 12 11.73 6.46 -11.17
N LYS A 13 11.46 7.33 -10.17
CA LYS A 13 10.12 7.55 -9.62
C LYS A 13 9.09 7.97 -10.67
N SER A 14 9.43 8.94 -11.52
CA SER A 14 8.51 9.43 -12.57
C SER A 14 8.22 8.36 -13.61
N THR A 15 9.22 7.58 -14.01
CA THR A 15 9.07 6.42 -14.91
C THR A 15 8.11 5.39 -14.31
N LEU A 16 8.31 5.04 -13.03
CA LEU A 16 7.40 4.14 -12.33
C LEU A 16 5.98 4.70 -12.23
N PHE A 17 5.83 5.98 -11.91
CA PHE A 17 4.52 6.61 -11.82
C PHE A 17 3.83 6.69 -13.20
N ASN A 18 4.58 6.92 -14.28
CA ASN A 18 4.06 6.84 -15.64
C ASN A 18 3.57 5.42 -15.96
N ALA A 19 4.35 4.38 -15.67
CA ALA A 19 3.94 2.99 -15.84
C ALA A 19 2.63 2.69 -15.10
N ILE A 20 2.53 3.12 -13.83
CA ILE A 20 1.32 3.00 -13.02
C ILE A 20 0.14 3.73 -13.67
N THR A 21 0.34 4.92 -14.23
CA THR A 21 -0.74 5.75 -14.75
C THR A 21 -1.12 5.44 -16.19
N SER A 22 -0.23 4.89 -16.99
CA SER A 22 -0.52 4.43 -18.36
C SER A 22 -1.54 3.28 -18.37
N THR A 23 -1.50 2.40 -17.36
CA THR A 23 -2.53 1.37 -17.16
C THR A 23 -3.93 1.94 -16.88
N LYS A 24 -4.04 3.24 -16.54
CA LYS A 24 -5.30 3.95 -16.29
C LYS A 24 -6.22 4.06 -17.50
N ASN A 25 -5.67 4.28 -18.68
CA ASN A 25 -6.46 4.70 -19.85
C ASN A 25 -7.40 3.62 -20.34
N ALA A 26 -7.11 2.34 -20.06
CA ALA A 26 -7.94 1.21 -20.46
C ALA A 26 -9.09 0.90 -19.46
N GLU A 27 -8.94 1.19 -18.16
CA GLU A 27 -9.84 0.73 -17.11
C GLU A 27 -10.57 1.84 -16.34
N ALA A 28 -10.03 3.06 -16.29
CA ALA A 28 -10.62 4.18 -15.53
C ALA A 28 -12.02 4.61 -16.02
N ALA A 29 -12.35 4.33 -17.28
CA ALA A 29 -13.69 4.58 -17.83
C ALA A 29 -14.81 3.78 -17.12
N ASN A 30 -14.46 2.75 -16.34
CA ASN A 30 -15.40 1.87 -15.67
C ASN A 30 -15.71 2.26 -14.21
N TYR A 31 -15.03 3.29 -13.64
CA TYR A 31 -15.25 3.73 -12.25
C TYR A 31 -15.97 5.08 -12.20
N PRO A 32 -17.32 5.10 -12.16
CA PRO A 32 -18.08 6.33 -11.93
C PRO A 32 -17.77 6.85 -10.51
N PHE A 33 -17.52 8.17 -10.41
CA PHE A 33 -17.29 8.93 -9.15
C PHE A 33 -15.84 9.00 -8.61
N CYS A 34 -14.80 8.59 -9.34
CA CYS A 34 -13.45 8.91 -8.93
C CYS A 34 -13.05 10.30 -9.45
N THR A 35 -12.91 11.26 -8.55
CA THR A 35 -12.28 12.56 -8.87
C THR A 35 -10.78 12.32 -9.02
N ILE A 36 -10.23 12.54 -10.20
CA ILE A 36 -8.80 12.40 -10.44
C ILE A 36 -8.13 13.68 -9.97
N GLU A 37 -7.38 13.61 -8.89
CA GLU A 37 -6.51 14.72 -8.45
C GLU A 37 -5.27 14.78 -9.35
N PRO A 38 -4.71 15.96 -9.60
CA PRO A 38 -3.40 16.08 -10.24
C PRO A 38 -2.37 15.26 -9.45
N ASN A 39 -1.51 14.53 -10.15
CA ASN A 39 -0.48 13.67 -9.56
C ASN A 39 -1.02 12.44 -8.76
N SER A 40 -2.26 12.00 -9.01
CA SER A 40 -2.75 10.73 -8.48
C SER A 40 -3.04 9.71 -9.58
N GLY A 41 -2.84 8.42 -9.27
CA GLY A 41 -3.07 7.27 -10.13
C GLY A 41 -3.97 6.25 -9.46
N ILE A 42 -5.17 5.99 -10.03
CA ILE A 42 -6.03 4.90 -9.58
C ILE A 42 -5.76 3.69 -10.47
N VAL A 43 -5.43 2.55 -9.88
CA VAL A 43 -5.06 1.33 -10.60
C VAL A 43 -5.90 0.16 -10.13
N ALA A 44 -6.23 -0.72 -11.05
CA ALA A 44 -6.87 -2.00 -10.75
C ALA A 44 -5.90 -2.92 -10.02
N VAL A 45 -6.39 -3.62 -8.99
CA VAL A 45 -5.63 -4.67 -8.32
C VAL A 45 -5.78 -5.96 -9.13
N PRO A 46 -4.68 -6.56 -9.61
CA PRO A 46 -4.72 -7.83 -10.31
C PRO A 46 -5.31 -8.92 -9.43
N ASP A 47 -6.35 -9.62 -9.90
CA ASP A 47 -6.98 -10.70 -9.16
C ASP A 47 -7.42 -11.83 -10.10
N LYS A 48 -6.59 -12.87 -10.19
CA LYS A 48 -6.85 -14.07 -11.01
C LYS A 48 -8.17 -14.79 -10.63
N ARG A 49 -8.65 -14.60 -9.39
CA ARG A 49 -9.92 -15.19 -8.93
C ARG A 49 -11.09 -14.52 -9.61
N LEU A 50 -11.03 -13.20 -9.74
CA LEU A 50 -12.06 -12.41 -10.43
C LEU A 50 -12.10 -12.74 -11.91
N ASP A 51 -10.91 -12.90 -12.55
CA ASP A 51 -10.81 -13.30 -13.95
C ASP A 51 -11.46 -14.66 -14.19
N LYS A 52 -11.18 -15.62 -13.31
CA LYS A 52 -11.73 -16.97 -13.43
C LYS A 52 -13.25 -16.99 -13.22
N LEU A 53 -13.78 -16.23 -12.26
CA LEU A 53 -15.22 -16.11 -12.07
C LEU A 53 -15.90 -15.47 -13.29
N ALA A 54 -15.31 -14.43 -13.88
CA ALA A 54 -15.85 -13.80 -15.09
C ALA A 54 -15.90 -14.78 -16.28
N GLU A 55 -14.88 -15.61 -16.44
CA GLU A 55 -14.85 -16.70 -17.43
C GLU A 55 -15.99 -17.72 -17.20
N ILE A 56 -16.15 -18.20 -15.98
CA ILE A 56 -17.18 -19.19 -15.61
C ILE A 56 -18.58 -18.64 -15.88
N TRP A 57 -18.83 -17.38 -15.47
CA TRP A 57 -20.14 -16.73 -15.68
C TRP A 57 -20.33 -16.17 -17.08
N GLN A 58 -19.30 -16.24 -17.95
CA GLN A 58 -19.30 -15.70 -19.33
C GLN A 58 -19.75 -14.24 -19.35
N THR A 59 -19.28 -13.43 -18.39
CA THR A 59 -19.59 -12.01 -18.31
C THR A 59 -18.42 -11.15 -18.77
N ASN A 60 -18.70 -10.15 -19.62
CA ASN A 60 -17.71 -9.15 -20.04
C ASN A 60 -17.57 -8.01 -19.02
N LYS A 61 -18.47 -7.94 -18.02
CA LYS A 61 -18.42 -6.91 -17.00
C LYS A 61 -17.68 -7.42 -15.77
N LYS A 62 -16.38 -7.09 -15.73
CA LYS A 62 -15.46 -7.40 -14.66
C LYS A 62 -15.05 -6.08 -13.99
N THR A 63 -15.25 -5.97 -12.67
CA THR A 63 -14.89 -4.76 -11.90
C THR A 63 -13.90 -5.16 -10.79
N PRO A 64 -12.58 -4.91 -10.96
CA PRO A 64 -11.56 -5.25 -9.96
C PRO A 64 -11.63 -4.31 -8.75
N ALA A 65 -10.93 -4.66 -7.67
CA ALA A 65 -10.58 -3.74 -6.61
C ALA A 65 -9.62 -2.68 -7.14
N ILE A 66 -9.54 -1.54 -6.46
CA ILE A 66 -8.65 -0.43 -6.87
C ILE A 66 -7.79 0.05 -5.71
N VAL A 67 -6.64 0.59 -6.04
CA VAL A 67 -5.74 1.30 -5.13
C VAL A 67 -5.31 2.62 -5.76
N GLU A 68 -5.09 3.64 -4.94
CA GLU A 68 -4.70 4.97 -5.39
C GLU A 68 -3.23 5.24 -5.02
N PHE A 69 -2.43 5.58 -6.02
CA PHE A 69 -1.05 6.06 -5.85
C PHE A 69 -1.01 7.57 -6.05
N VAL A 70 -0.21 8.24 -5.22
CA VAL A 70 0.01 9.68 -5.30
C VAL A 70 1.49 9.93 -5.56
N ASP A 71 1.81 10.65 -6.64
CA ASP A 71 3.18 11.07 -6.91
C ASP A 71 3.53 12.23 -5.98
N ILE A 72 4.41 11.95 -5.03
CA ILE A 72 4.92 12.97 -4.11
C ILE A 72 6.23 13.50 -4.68
N ALA A 73 6.31 14.82 -4.89
CA ALA A 73 7.51 15.47 -5.40
C ALA A 73 8.75 15.01 -4.60
N GLY A 74 9.86 14.77 -5.31
CA GLY A 74 11.07 14.22 -4.67
C GLY A 74 11.56 15.07 -3.50
N LEU A 75 12.08 14.41 -2.49
CA LEU A 75 12.67 15.05 -1.31
C LEU A 75 13.91 15.84 -1.71
N VAL A 76 13.97 17.09 -1.27
CA VAL A 76 15.19 17.87 -1.23
C VAL A 76 15.67 17.90 0.22
N LYS A 77 16.92 17.57 0.48
CA LYS A 77 17.54 17.57 1.83
C LYS A 77 17.24 18.89 2.55
N GLY A 78 16.86 18.82 3.83
CA GLY A 78 16.46 19.99 4.62
C GLY A 78 14.96 20.32 4.52
N ALA A 79 14.14 19.41 4.04
CA ALA A 79 12.69 19.57 3.94
C ALA A 79 12.04 19.89 5.29
N SER A 80 12.53 19.29 6.37
CA SER A 80 12.05 19.49 7.75
C SER A 80 12.48 20.84 8.33
N GLN A 81 13.53 21.50 7.79
CA GLN A 81 14.06 22.76 8.30
C GLN A 81 13.39 24.02 7.76
N GLY A 82 12.23 23.90 7.08
CA GLY A 82 11.37 25.06 6.76
C GLY A 82 11.59 25.73 5.42
N ALA A 83 12.36 25.19 4.50
CA ALA A 83 12.35 25.66 3.10
C ALA A 83 11.03 25.23 2.45
N GLY A 84 10.14 26.15 2.11
CA GLY A 84 8.72 26.02 1.70
C GLY A 84 8.29 24.81 0.85
N LEU A 85 9.18 24.19 0.07
CA LEU A 85 8.92 22.94 -0.67
C LEU A 85 8.90 21.69 0.22
N GLY A 86 9.72 21.66 1.28
CA GLY A 86 9.79 20.52 2.20
C GLY A 86 8.51 20.35 3.01
N ASN A 87 7.89 21.43 3.48
CA ASN A 87 6.62 21.36 4.20
C ASN A 87 5.47 20.83 3.32
N LYS A 88 5.50 21.08 2.01
CA LYS A 88 4.53 20.52 1.07
C LYS A 88 4.73 19.02 0.89
N PHE A 89 5.98 18.57 0.77
CA PHE A 89 6.33 17.14 0.70
C PHE A 89 5.80 16.38 1.91
N LEU A 90 6.13 16.84 3.13
CA LEU A 90 5.66 16.22 4.38
C LEU A 90 4.13 16.27 4.52
N GLY A 91 3.50 17.35 4.02
CA GLY A 91 2.05 17.50 3.96
C GLY A 91 1.39 16.43 3.09
N HIS A 92 1.91 16.21 1.90
CA HIS A 92 1.39 15.16 1.00
C HIS A 92 1.57 13.75 1.57
N ILE A 93 2.72 13.46 2.21
CA ILE A 93 2.90 12.18 2.91
C ILE A 93 1.86 12.00 4.03
N ARG A 94 1.53 13.08 4.75
CA ARG A 94 0.55 13.02 5.86
C ARG A 94 -0.83 12.57 5.38
N GLU A 95 -1.23 12.92 4.15
CA GLU A 95 -2.50 12.54 3.55
C GLU A 95 -2.55 11.09 3.05
N CYS A 96 -1.39 10.42 2.96
CA CYS A 96 -1.30 9.03 2.52
C CYS A 96 -1.44 8.05 3.69
N ASP A 97 -1.97 6.86 3.41
CA ASP A 97 -2.13 5.79 4.40
C ASP A 97 -0.85 4.94 4.55
N ALA A 98 -0.04 4.85 3.49
CA ALA A 98 1.23 4.11 3.45
C ALA A 98 2.19 4.74 2.43
N ILE A 99 3.43 4.31 2.43
CA ILE A 99 4.52 4.82 1.60
C ILE A 99 5.05 3.71 0.69
N VAL A 100 5.18 4.01 -0.60
CA VAL A 100 6.02 3.26 -1.55
C VAL A 100 7.31 4.03 -1.75
N HIS A 101 8.39 3.54 -1.19
CA HIS A 101 9.70 4.16 -1.30
C HIS A 101 10.46 3.56 -2.48
N VAL A 102 10.62 4.34 -3.55
CA VAL A 102 11.39 3.93 -4.73
C VAL A 102 12.87 4.15 -4.45
N VAL A 103 13.63 3.06 -4.51
CA VAL A 103 15.06 3.01 -4.20
C VAL A 103 15.84 2.62 -5.44
N ARG A 104 16.91 3.35 -5.75
CA ARG A 104 17.78 3.05 -6.89
C ARG A 104 18.63 1.82 -6.60
N CYS A 105 18.45 0.78 -7.43
CA CYS A 105 19.19 -0.47 -7.35
C CYS A 105 19.84 -0.82 -8.70
N PHE A 106 20.27 0.18 -9.49
CA PHE A 106 20.91 0.01 -10.79
C PHE A 106 22.03 1.03 -10.98
N ASP A 107 23.02 0.68 -11.78
CA ASP A 107 24.07 1.58 -12.22
C ASP A 107 23.71 2.19 -13.58
N ASP A 108 23.93 3.48 -13.75
CA ASP A 108 23.85 4.18 -15.03
C ASP A 108 24.77 5.40 -14.97
N ASP A 109 25.82 5.38 -15.78
CA ASP A 109 26.84 6.43 -15.85
C ASP A 109 26.28 7.77 -16.35
N ASN A 110 25.13 7.76 -17.02
CA ASN A 110 24.46 8.95 -17.53
C ASN A 110 23.53 9.60 -16.49
N ILE A 111 23.26 8.92 -15.38
CA ILE A 111 22.34 9.38 -14.34
C ILE A 111 23.13 9.73 -13.08
N ILE A 112 23.23 11.04 -12.80
CA ILE A 112 23.91 11.52 -11.60
C ILE A 112 23.14 11.06 -10.35
N HIS A 113 23.82 10.33 -9.47
CA HIS A 113 23.28 10.03 -8.15
C HIS A 113 23.64 11.16 -7.20
N VAL A 114 22.63 11.73 -6.53
CA VAL A 114 22.79 12.92 -5.69
C VAL A 114 22.21 12.64 -4.31
N VAL A 115 23.07 12.50 -3.32
CA VAL A 115 22.66 12.38 -1.90
C VAL A 115 22.96 13.67 -1.15
N GLU A 116 24.16 14.21 -1.26
CA GLU A 116 24.59 15.37 -0.49
C GLU A 116 24.96 16.60 -1.33
N ASP A 117 25.60 16.43 -2.46
CA ASP A 117 26.11 17.53 -3.30
C ASP A 117 25.76 17.29 -4.77
N VAL A 118 24.86 18.13 -5.31
CA VAL A 118 24.44 18.11 -6.73
C VAL A 118 25.57 18.26 -7.74
N THR A 119 26.76 18.59 -7.29
CA THR A 119 27.95 18.80 -8.15
C THR A 119 28.86 17.56 -8.22
N LYS A 120 28.59 16.51 -7.43
CA LYS A 120 29.40 15.30 -7.39
C LYS A 120 28.57 14.07 -7.71
N ALA A 121 29.07 13.24 -8.65
CA ALA A 121 28.53 11.91 -8.86
C ALA A 121 28.95 11.02 -7.68
N GLU A 122 28.00 10.54 -6.90
CA GLU A 122 28.23 9.61 -5.81
C GLU A 122 27.92 8.19 -6.27
N ALA A 123 28.56 7.19 -5.65
CA ALA A 123 28.23 5.79 -5.90
C ALA A 123 26.78 5.51 -5.45
N VAL A 124 26.08 4.60 -6.11
CA VAL A 124 24.76 4.17 -5.72
C VAL A 124 24.83 3.50 -4.34
N ASP A 125 24.09 4.03 -3.37
CA ASP A 125 23.95 3.48 -2.02
C ASP A 125 22.46 3.50 -1.61
N PRO A 126 21.75 2.38 -1.81
CA PRO A 126 20.33 2.30 -1.52
C PRO A 126 20.00 2.49 -0.03
N ILE A 127 20.93 2.15 0.86
CA ILE A 127 20.72 2.32 2.30
C ILE A 127 20.81 3.79 2.70
N ALA A 128 21.82 4.50 2.16
CA ALA A 128 21.92 5.95 2.36
C ALA A 128 20.69 6.69 1.82
N ASP A 129 20.12 6.24 0.69
CA ASP A 129 18.87 6.78 0.12
C ASP A 129 17.69 6.59 1.07
N ILE A 130 17.55 5.39 1.64
CA ILE A 130 16.49 5.07 2.62
C ILE A 130 16.65 5.94 3.86
N ASP A 131 17.85 6.00 4.41
CA ASP A 131 18.15 6.75 5.64
C ASP A 131 17.89 8.25 5.44
N ALA A 132 18.17 8.81 4.25
CA ALA A 132 17.91 10.22 3.95
C ALA A 132 16.42 10.57 4.02
N ILE A 133 15.55 9.72 3.48
CA ILE A 133 14.09 9.90 3.56
C ILE A 133 13.61 9.71 5.01
N ASP A 134 14.00 8.62 5.65
CA ASP A 134 13.59 8.32 7.02
C ASP A 134 14.00 9.43 7.98
N TYR A 135 15.19 10.00 7.81
CA TYR A 135 15.69 11.08 8.64
C TYR A 135 14.78 12.32 8.62
N GLU A 136 14.30 12.73 7.44
CA GLU A 136 13.39 13.86 7.30
C GLU A 136 12.02 13.59 7.94
N LEU A 137 11.50 12.36 7.80
CA LEU A 137 10.25 11.97 8.44
C LEU A 137 10.39 11.95 9.97
N ILE A 138 11.49 11.39 10.47
CA ILE A 138 11.81 11.31 11.90
C ILE A 138 11.95 12.70 12.51
N LEU A 139 12.66 13.62 11.84
CA LEU A 139 12.81 14.99 12.34
C LEU A 139 11.47 15.71 12.47
N SER A 140 10.59 15.56 11.46
CA SER A 140 9.23 16.13 11.51
C SER A 140 8.43 15.55 12.69
N ASP A 141 8.50 14.25 12.91
CA ASP A 141 7.77 13.58 13.97
C ASP A 141 8.32 13.93 15.34
N LEU A 142 9.63 14.04 15.48
CA LEU A 142 10.30 14.42 16.73
C LEU A 142 9.79 15.77 17.23
N GLU A 143 9.65 16.76 16.34
CA GLU A 143 9.09 18.06 16.70
C GLU A 143 7.65 17.92 17.23
N VAL A 144 6.80 17.16 16.54
CA VAL A 144 5.40 16.93 16.95
C VAL A 144 5.33 16.25 18.32
N VAL A 145 6.12 15.19 18.50
CA VAL A 145 6.14 14.40 19.75
C VAL A 145 6.67 15.21 20.91
N GLN A 146 7.79 15.95 20.76
CA GLN A 146 8.37 16.79 21.80
C GLN A 146 7.42 17.92 22.22
N ASN A 147 6.76 18.57 21.26
CA ASN A 147 5.77 19.61 21.54
C ASN A 147 4.59 19.07 22.36
N ARG A 148 4.09 17.87 22.04
CA ARG A 148 3.00 17.22 22.77
C ARG A 148 3.46 16.76 24.15
N ALA A 149 4.61 16.11 24.26
CA ALA A 149 5.21 15.68 25.53
C ALA A 149 5.37 16.86 26.51
N GLY A 150 5.89 17.99 26.02
CA GLY A 150 6.05 19.21 26.80
C GLY A 150 4.72 19.78 27.30
N ARG A 151 3.65 19.75 26.49
CA ARG A 151 2.30 20.17 26.90
C ARG A 151 1.73 19.23 27.98
N MET A 152 1.87 17.92 27.80
CA MET A 152 1.38 16.92 28.75
C MET A 152 2.15 16.98 30.09
N ALA A 153 3.46 17.18 30.08
CA ALA A 153 4.27 17.37 31.29
C ALA A 153 3.85 18.62 32.08
N LYS A 154 3.47 19.71 31.43
CA LYS A 154 2.91 20.91 32.09
C LYS A 154 1.53 20.63 32.66
N ALA A 155 0.64 19.94 31.93
CA ALA A 155 -0.69 19.58 32.39
C ALA A 155 -0.64 18.63 33.60
N ALA A 156 0.28 17.68 33.64
CA ALA A 156 0.52 16.80 34.79
C ALA A 156 0.90 17.56 36.04
N LYS A 157 1.76 18.58 35.92
CA LYS A 157 2.17 19.44 37.07
C LYS A 157 1.03 20.29 37.61
N SER A 158 0.07 20.67 36.76
CA SER A 158 -1.09 21.48 37.19
C SER A 158 -2.20 20.68 37.85
N GLY A 159 -2.12 19.34 37.83
CA GLY A 159 -3.13 18.43 38.43
C GLY A 159 -4.46 18.35 37.67
N ASN A 160 -4.59 19.01 36.53
CA ASN A 160 -5.85 19.14 35.79
C ASN A 160 -6.19 17.93 34.89
N ASN A 161 -5.27 16.98 34.68
CA ASN A 161 -5.49 15.81 33.86
C ASN A 161 -4.83 14.57 34.44
N LYS A 162 -5.63 13.58 34.85
CA LYS A 162 -5.15 12.34 35.48
C LYS A 162 -4.28 11.46 34.56
N GLY A 163 -4.51 11.49 33.25
CA GLY A 163 -3.74 10.71 32.24
C GLY A 163 -2.47 11.40 31.75
N ALA A 164 -2.35 12.74 31.98
CA ALA A 164 -1.27 13.54 31.38
C ALA A 164 0.15 13.10 31.79
N ALA A 165 0.34 12.57 32.97
CA ALA A 165 1.64 12.09 33.42
C ALA A 165 2.05 10.79 32.69
N ALA A 166 1.12 9.87 32.50
CA ALA A 166 1.34 8.64 31.78
C ALA A 166 1.59 8.93 30.28
N GLU A 167 0.78 9.81 29.68
CA GLU A 167 0.95 10.24 28.29
C GLU A 167 2.32 10.91 28.09
N ALA A 168 2.73 11.82 28.98
CA ALA A 168 4.03 12.47 28.89
C ALA A 168 5.20 11.47 29.00
N ALA A 169 5.05 10.44 29.82
CA ALA A 169 6.10 9.44 30.05
C ALA A 169 6.36 8.56 28.80
N TRP A 170 5.31 8.06 28.13
CA TRP A 170 5.51 7.26 26.92
C TRP A 170 5.88 8.13 25.71
N LEU A 171 5.37 9.37 25.60
CA LEU A 171 5.80 10.33 24.59
C LEU A 171 7.28 10.67 24.71
N GLN A 172 7.83 10.77 25.95
CA GLN A 172 9.27 10.97 26.14
C GLN A 172 10.08 9.77 25.63
N LYS A 173 9.63 8.53 25.88
CA LYS A 173 10.27 7.32 25.33
C LYS A 173 10.27 7.31 23.81
N LEU A 174 9.14 7.70 23.20
CA LEU A 174 9.03 7.83 21.75
C LEU A 174 9.97 8.92 21.22
N ALA A 175 10.06 10.08 21.88
CA ALA A 175 11.00 11.14 21.52
C ALA A 175 12.46 10.68 21.60
N ASP A 176 12.83 9.91 22.62
CA ASP A 176 14.16 9.33 22.78
C ASP A 176 14.46 8.32 21.64
N HIS A 177 13.46 7.50 21.26
CA HIS A 177 13.55 6.54 20.15
C HIS A 177 13.78 7.25 18.80
N LEU A 178 12.99 8.30 18.51
CA LEU A 178 13.14 9.13 17.33
C LEU A 178 14.49 9.86 17.31
N SER A 179 14.93 10.38 18.46
CA SER A 179 16.24 11.05 18.60
C SER A 179 17.42 10.12 18.36
N ALA A 180 17.23 8.80 18.56
CA ALA A 180 18.19 7.77 18.20
C ALA A 180 18.20 7.41 16.69
N GLY A 181 17.44 8.15 15.86
CA GLY A 181 17.36 7.91 14.41
C GLY A 181 16.45 6.73 14.03
N LYS A 182 15.58 6.28 14.93
CA LYS A 182 14.68 5.15 14.66
C LYS A 182 13.28 5.65 14.32
N PRO A 183 12.65 5.17 13.23
CA PRO A 183 11.32 5.60 12.83
C PRO A 183 10.25 5.15 13.82
N ALA A 184 9.15 5.89 13.93
CA ALA A 184 8.06 5.58 14.85
C ALA A 184 7.44 4.19 14.59
N ARG A 185 7.46 3.68 13.34
CA ARG A 185 6.97 2.33 12.99
C ARG A 185 7.73 1.20 13.70
N SER A 186 8.96 1.44 14.16
CA SER A 186 9.77 0.47 14.92
C SER A 186 9.65 0.62 16.45
N PHE A 187 8.82 1.55 16.93
CA PHE A 187 8.54 1.70 18.35
C PHE A 187 7.47 0.70 18.81
N ASP A 188 7.67 0.10 19.97
CA ASP A 188 6.73 -0.85 20.57
C ASP A 188 5.56 -0.10 21.22
N PHE A 189 4.50 0.10 20.44
CA PHE A 189 3.26 0.69 20.91
C PHE A 189 2.35 -0.38 21.54
N ASP A 190 1.65 -0.02 22.62
CA ASP A 190 0.64 -0.89 23.19
C ASP A 190 -0.64 -0.87 22.35
N GLU A 191 -0.85 -1.91 21.54
CA GLU A 191 -2.05 -2.05 20.69
C GLU A 191 -3.35 -2.19 21.51
N GLY A 192 -3.25 -2.63 22.77
CA GLY A 192 -4.39 -2.76 23.69
C GLY A 192 -4.78 -1.46 24.38
N ASP A 193 -3.91 -0.45 24.38
CA ASP A 193 -4.16 0.86 25.00
C ASP A 193 -4.90 1.79 24.01
N ALA A 194 -6.23 1.84 24.12
CA ALA A 194 -7.09 2.65 23.28
C ALA A 194 -6.79 4.17 23.39
N GLU A 195 -6.33 4.66 24.54
CA GLU A 195 -5.97 6.07 24.71
C GLU A 195 -4.67 6.38 23.96
N GLN A 196 -3.67 5.50 24.04
CA GLN A 196 -2.42 5.62 23.29
C GLN A 196 -2.68 5.57 21.79
N GLN A 197 -3.50 4.63 21.32
CA GLN A 197 -3.87 4.51 19.89
C GLN A 197 -4.60 5.76 19.37
N ALA A 198 -5.50 6.35 20.17
CA ALA A 198 -6.18 7.60 19.81
C ALA A 198 -5.19 8.77 19.68
N VAL A 199 -4.24 8.87 20.59
CA VAL A 199 -3.19 9.91 20.56
C VAL A 199 -2.29 9.74 19.33
N LEU A 200 -1.87 8.53 19.00
CA LEU A 200 -1.07 8.23 17.81
C LEU A 200 -1.81 8.63 16.52
N HIS A 201 -3.07 8.28 16.44
CA HIS A 201 -3.91 8.66 15.29
C HIS A 201 -4.05 10.18 15.16
N GLU A 202 -4.23 10.89 16.29
CA GLU A 202 -4.31 12.36 16.30
C GLU A 202 -3.00 13.02 15.87
N MET A 203 -1.86 12.49 16.30
CA MET A 203 -0.53 13.04 15.94
C MET A 203 -0.20 12.86 14.46
N GLY A 204 -0.71 11.80 13.81
CA GLY A 204 -0.50 11.52 12.40
C GLY A 204 0.99 11.48 12.03
N LEU A 205 1.77 10.68 12.79
CA LEU A 205 3.21 10.56 12.61
C LEU A 205 3.54 10.01 11.22
N LEU A 206 4.50 10.63 10.56
CA LEU A 206 4.90 10.28 9.20
C LEU A 206 5.74 9.01 9.16
N SER A 207 6.69 8.87 10.08
CA SER A 207 7.56 7.70 10.18
C SER A 207 6.88 6.48 10.83
N SER A 208 5.62 6.61 11.28
CA SER A 208 4.79 5.48 11.72
C SER A 208 4.09 4.77 10.57
N LYS A 209 4.02 5.39 9.39
CA LYS A 209 3.33 4.81 8.23
C LYS A 209 4.03 3.53 7.75
N PRO A 210 3.26 2.50 7.35
CA PRO A 210 3.80 1.31 6.71
C PRO A 210 4.57 1.68 5.44
N VAL A 211 5.70 0.99 5.18
CA VAL A 211 6.58 1.23 4.03
C VAL A 211 6.72 -0.03 3.19
N LEU A 212 6.70 0.13 1.87
CA LEU A 212 7.06 -0.86 0.87
C LEU A 212 8.22 -0.30 0.04
N TYR A 213 9.33 -1.01 -0.01
CA TYR A 213 10.48 -0.62 -0.83
C TYR A 213 10.31 -1.13 -2.25
N ALA A 214 10.24 -0.24 -3.23
CA ALA A 214 10.29 -0.55 -4.66
C ALA A 214 11.75 -0.44 -5.12
N CYS A 215 12.45 -1.57 -5.21
CA CYS A 215 13.84 -1.64 -5.67
C CYS A 215 13.86 -1.48 -7.19
N ASN A 216 14.13 -0.27 -7.68
CA ASN A 216 14.21 -0.04 -9.13
C ASN A 216 15.54 -0.56 -9.65
N VAL A 217 15.49 -1.64 -10.46
CA VAL A 217 16.62 -2.35 -11.04
C VAL A 217 16.79 -2.03 -12.52
N GLY A 218 17.92 -2.39 -13.11
CA GLY A 218 18.18 -2.26 -14.54
C GLY A 218 17.50 -3.36 -15.36
N GLU A 219 17.42 -3.16 -16.69
CA GLU A 219 16.88 -4.16 -17.61
C GLU A 219 17.75 -5.43 -17.63
N ASP A 220 19.08 -5.26 -17.54
CA ASP A 220 20.04 -6.38 -17.51
C ASP A 220 19.82 -7.27 -16.28
N ASP A 221 19.48 -6.68 -15.13
CA ASP A 221 19.18 -7.43 -13.89
C ASP A 221 17.99 -8.38 -14.05
N LEU A 222 16.99 -8.01 -14.88
CA LEU A 222 15.85 -8.88 -15.16
C LEU A 222 16.24 -10.12 -15.97
N MET A 223 17.21 -9.98 -16.90
CA MET A 223 17.70 -11.08 -17.75
C MET A 223 18.74 -11.96 -17.04
N GLU A 224 19.59 -11.35 -16.20
CA GLU A 224 20.65 -12.05 -15.48
C GLU A 224 20.18 -12.68 -14.17
N GLY A 225 18.98 -12.30 -13.69
CA GLY A 225 18.38 -12.73 -12.43
C GLY A 225 18.59 -11.71 -11.31
N ILE A 226 17.48 -11.32 -10.67
CA ILE A 226 17.46 -10.32 -9.58
C ILE A 226 18.36 -10.70 -8.41
N GLU A 227 18.57 -12.00 -8.19
CA GLU A 227 19.46 -12.54 -7.15
C GLU A 227 20.93 -12.17 -7.35
N ASN A 228 21.34 -11.82 -8.58
CA ASN A 228 22.70 -11.38 -8.91
C ASN A 228 22.89 -9.87 -8.73
N ASN A 229 21.82 -9.11 -8.54
CA ASN A 229 21.90 -7.68 -8.28
C ASN A 229 22.55 -7.40 -6.92
N ARG A 230 23.57 -6.54 -6.89
CA ARG A 230 24.35 -6.26 -5.67
C ARG A 230 23.62 -5.36 -4.64
N TYR A 231 22.58 -4.64 -5.04
CA TYR A 231 21.88 -3.66 -4.24
C TYR A 231 20.62 -4.22 -3.57
N VAL A 232 19.86 -5.05 -4.30
CA VAL A 232 18.59 -5.62 -3.81
C VAL A 232 18.77 -6.38 -2.48
N PRO A 233 19.83 -7.20 -2.27
CA PRO A 233 20.04 -7.87 -0.99
C PRO A 233 20.21 -6.90 0.19
N LEU A 234 20.78 -5.72 -0.04
CA LEU A 234 20.95 -4.69 1.01
C LEU A 234 19.60 -4.15 1.45
N VAL A 235 18.74 -3.80 0.47
CA VAL A 235 17.37 -3.34 0.75
C VAL A 235 16.53 -4.45 1.39
N ALA A 236 16.69 -5.70 0.95
CA ALA A 236 16.02 -6.85 1.54
C ALA A 236 16.36 -7.04 3.03
N ALA A 237 17.65 -6.89 3.38
CA ALA A 237 18.10 -6.96 4.77
C ALA A 237 17.48 -5.83 5.61
N ARG A 238 17.52 -4.59 5.11
CA ARG A 238 16.88 -3.44 5.77
C ARG A 238 15.37 -3.65 5.96
N ALA A 239 14.67 -4.11 4.93
CA ALA A 239 13.25 -4.41 5.00
C ALA A 239 12.94 -5.47 6.07
N ALA A 240 13.76 -6.52 6.16
CA ALA A 240 13.61 -7.56 7.17
C ALA A 240 13.79 -7.03 8.60
N GLU A 241 14.77 -6.14 8.83
CA GLU A 241 15.00 -5.50 10.13
C GLU A 241 13.80 -4.64 10.59
N GLU A 242 13.09 -4.03 9.65
CA GLU A 242 11.94 -3.16 9.92
C GLU A 242 10.59 -3.89 9.87
N GLY A 243 10.56 -5.17 9.52
CA GLY A 243 9.32 -5.88 9.23
C GLY A 243 8.58 -5.35 8.00
N ALA A 244 9.28 -4.64 7.12
CA ALA A 244 8.78 -4.12 5.86
C ALA A 244 8.91 -5.15 4.73
N ARG A 245 8.30 -4.85 3.57
CA ARG A 245 8.44 -5.66 2.34
C ARG A 245 9.23 -4.90 1.30
N TYR A 246 9.81 -5.62 0.35
CA TYR A 246 10.45 -5.06 -0.82
C TYR A 246 9.98 -5.77 -2.09
N ILE A 247 9.97 -5.05 -3.21
CA ILE A 247 9.61 -5.56 -4.53
C ILE A 247 10.66 -5.06 -5.53
N PRO A 248 11.42 -5.95 -6.18
CA PRO A 248 12.23 -5.58 -7.33
C PRO A 248 11.33 -5.24 -8.53
N ILE A 249 11.64 -4.15 -9.22
CA ILE A 249 10.89 -3.68 -10.37
C ILE A 249 11.83 -2.93 -11.32
N CYS A 250 11.75 -3.18 -12.60
CA CYS A 250 12.37 -2.33 -13.60
C CYS A 250 11.34 -1.32 -14.12
N ALA A 251 11.39 -0.10 -13.61
CA ALA A 251 10.41 0.94 -13.96
C ALA A 251 10.39 1.23 -15.46
N LYS A 252 11.54 1.15 -16.13
CA LYS A 252 11.68 1.36 -17.58
C LYS A 252 10.95 0.27 -18.35
N THR A 253 11.20 -0.99 -18.08
CA THR A 253 10.50 -2.12 -18.71
C THR A 253 8.98 -2.02 -18.51
N GLU A 254 8.52 -1.67 -17.31
CA GLU A 254 7.08 -1.53 -17.04
C GLU A 254 6.45 -0.36 -17.81
N GLU A 255 7.18 0.75 -18.01
CA GLU A 255 6.74 1.89 -18.84
C GLU A 255 6.68 1.48 -20.31
N ASP A 256 7.68 0.77 -20.81
CA ASP A 256 7.78 0.35 -22.22
C ASP A 256 6.65 -0.62 -22.62
N ILE A 257 6.22 -1.49 -21.71
CA ILE A 257 5.12 -2.45 -21.94
C ILE A 257 3.75 -1.96 -21.48
N ALA A 258 3.65 -0.72 -21.00
CA ALA A 258 2.41 -0.20 -20.41
C ALA A 258 1.22 -0.18 -21.40
N ASP A 259 1.51 0.09 -22.69
CA ASP A 259 0.51 0.17 -23.77
C ASP A 259 0.26 -1.19 -24.45
N TYR A 260 0.93 -2.27 -24.02
CA TYR A 260 0.72 -3.60 -24.58
C TYR A 260 -0.63 -4.18 -24.17
N SER A 261 -1.26 -4.96 -25.06
CA SER A 261 -2.40 -5.79 -24.67
C SER A 261 -1.99 -6.83 -23.61
N PRO A 262 -2.93 -7.36 -22.81
CA PRO A 262 -2.60 -8.38 -21.82
C PRO A 262 -1.87 -9.60 -22.39
N GLU A 263 -2.22 -10.00 -23.61
CA GLU A 263 -1.59 -11.12 -24.34
C GLU A 263 -0.16 -10.78 -24.74
N GLU A 264 0.07 -9.58 -25.29
CA GLU A 264 1.41 -9.11 -25.67
C GLU A 264 2.30 -8.94 -24.46
N LYS A 265 1.77 -8.35 -23.37
CA LYS A 265 2.50 -8.20 -22.09
C LYS A 265 2.93 -9.55 -21.55
N LYS A 266 2.02 -10.53 -21.54
CA LYS A 266 2.32 -11.89 -21.09
C LYS A 266 3.37 -12.58 -21.95
N ALA A 267 3.29 -12.41 -23.27
CA ALA A 267 4.27 -12.99 -24.20
C ALA A 267 5.66 -12.37 -24.00
N PHE A 268 5.74 -11.04 -23.87
CA PHE A 268 6.98 -10.32 -23.62
C PHE A 268 7.65 -10.75 -22.30
N LEU A 269 6.90 -10.78 -21.20
CA LEU A 269 7.43 -11.22 -19.91
C LEU A 269 7.90 -12.68 -19.93
N ALA A 270 7.17 -13.56 -20.63
CA ALA A 270 7.55 -14.96 -20.79
C ALA A 270 8.85 -15.12 -21.60
N GLU A 271 9.08 -14.29 -22.63
CA GLU A 271 10.33 -14.27 -23.39
C GLU A 271 11.53 -13.85 -22.53
N MET A 272 11.30 -12.94 -21.56
CA MET A 272 12.32 -12.54 -20.58
C MET A 272 12.45 -13.53 -19.41
N GLY A 273 11.68 -14.61 -19.37
CA GLY A 273 11.69 -15.57 -18.25
C GLY A 273 11.00 -15.07 -16.98
N ILE A 274 10.17 -14.03 -17.08
CA ILE A 274 9.48 -13.39 -15.94
C ILE A 274 8.05 -13.93 -15.86
N GLU A 275 7.66 -14.49 -14.70
CA GLU A 275 6.32 -15.07 -14.50
C GLU A 275 5.22 -14.03 -14.26
N ALA A 276 5.55 -12.90 -13.66
CA ALA A 276 4.61 -11.83 -13.32
C ALA A 276 5.29 -10.46 -13.42
N SER A 277 4.53 -9.45 -13.87
CA SER A 277 4.98 -8.07 -13.93
C SER A 277 5.39 -7.56 -12.53
N GLY A 278 6.51 -6.85 -12.47
CA GLY A 278 6.95 -6.15 -11.25
C GLY A 278 5.90 -5.16 -10.77
N LEU A 279 5.20 -4.51 -11.70
CA LEU A 279 4.11 -3.58 -11.40
C LEU A 279 2.91 -4.30 -10.77
N ASP A 280 2.49 -5.45 -11.28
CA ASP A 280 1.40 -6.24 -10.70
C ASP A 280 1.74 -6.69 -9.27
N ASN A 281 3.00 -7.10 -9.04
CA ASN A 281 3.50 -7.46 -7.72
C ASN A 281 3.51 -6.25 -6.77
N LEU A 282 3.93 -5.08 -7.25
CA LEU A 282 3.94 -3.83 -6.48
C LEU A 282 2.52 -3.42 -6.08
N ILE A 283 1.56 -3.48 -7.00
CA ILE A 283 0.15 -3.14 -6.75
C ILE A 283 -0.44 -4.09 -5.71
N THR A 284 -0.23 -5.40 -5.86
CA THR A 284 -0.74 -6.41 -4.93
C THR A 284 -0.11 -6.25 -3.54
N ALA A 285 1.21 -6.06 -3.46
CA ALA A 285 1.91 -5.84 -2.20
C ALA A 285 1.47 -4.53 -1.51
N SER A 286 1.17 -3.49 -2.29
CA SER A 286 0.63 -2.21 -1.81
C SER A 286 -0.77 -2.36 -1.23
N TYR A 287 -1.61 -3.18 -1.86
CA TYR A 287 -2.96 -3.49 -1.38
C TYR A 287 -2.90 -4.23 -0.03
N ASP A 288 -2.04 -5.22 0.08
CA ASP A 288 -1.79 -5.96 1.32
C ASP A 288 -1.23 -5.06 2.43
N LEU A 289 -0.29 -4.15 2.09
CA LEU A 289 0.33 -3.21 3.04
C LEU A 289 -0.71 -2.32 3.71
N LEU A 290 -1.77 -1.94 2.98
CA LEU A 290 -2.89 -1.16 3.51
C LEU A 290 -3.84 -1.99 4.38
N GLY A 291 -3.56 -3.28 4.59
CA GLY A 291 -4.43 -4.20 5.32
C GLY A 291 -5.77 -4.43 4.61
N LEU A 292 -5.79 -4.32 3.28
CA LEU A 292 -6.97 -4.52 2.45
C LEU A 292 -7.10 -5.97 2.02
N ILE A 293 -8.34 -6.40 1.87
CA ILE A 293 -8.74 -7.68 1.30
C ILE A 293 -9.91 -7.48 0.36
N SER A 294 -10.15 -8.45 -0.51
CA SER A 294 -11.28 -8.43 -1.43
C SER A 294 -12.23 -9.59 -1.15
N PHE A 295 -13.51 -9.30 -0.98
CA PHE A 295 -14.55 -10.29 -1.20
C PHE A 295 -15.13 -10.14 -2.60
N LEU A 296 -15.68 -11.21 -3.13
CA LEU A 296 -16.13 -11.30 -4.52
C LEU A 296 -17.64 -11.44 -4.56
N THR A 297 -18.26 -10.82 -5.55
CA THR A 297 -19.64 -11.11 -5.97
C THR A 297 -19.59 -11.56 -7.42
N ASP A 298 -20.34 -12.58 -7.75
CA ASP A 298 -20.30 -13.21 -9.04
C ASP A 298 -21.70 -13.39 -9.65
N GLY A 299 -21.78 -13.38 -10.97
CA GLY A 299 -23.02 -13.56 -11.70
C GLY A 299 -22.92 -13.17 -13.16
N LYS A 300 -23.95 -13.54 -13.94
CA LYS A 300 -24.03 -13.27 -15.39
C LYS A 300 -23.99 -11.79 -15.78
N LYS A 301 -24.38 -10.90 -14.88
CA LYS A 301 -24.40 -9.46 -15.18
C LYS A 301 -23.07 -8.80 -14.90
N GLU A 302 -22.39 -9.22 -13.84
CA GLU A 302 -21.13 -8.63 -13.38
C GLU A 302 -20.45 -9.59 -12.41
N CYS A 303 -19.11 -9.70 -12.51
CA CYS A 303 -18.25 -10.19 -11.46
C CYS A 303 -17.45 -9.03 -10.89
N ARG A 304 -17.43 -8.89 -9.55
CA ARG A 304 -16.79 -7.74 -8.91
C ARG A 304 -16.02 -8.11 -7.65
N ALA A 305 -14.86 -7.51 -7.49
CA ALA A 305 -14.07 -7.52 -6.27
C ALA A 305 -14.38 -6.25 -5.44
N TRP A 306 -14.67 -6.44 -4.17
CA TRP A 306 -15.05 -5.38 -3.25
C TRP A 306 -13.97 -5.20 -2.19
N THR A 307 -13.40 -4.02 -2.12
CA THR A 307 -12.34 -3.69 -1.16
C THR A 307 -12.90 -3.45 0.24
N ILE A 308 -12.37 -4.18 1.22
CA ILE A 308 -12.63 -3.99 2.65
C ILE A 308 -11.32 -4.07 3.43
N ARG A 309 -11.31 -3.59 4.68
CA ARG A 309 -10.20 -3.82 5.60
C ARG A 309 -10.28 -5.22 6.18
N LYS A 310 -9.15 -5.86 6.39
CA LYS A 310 -9.04 -7.11 7.15
C LYS A 310 -9.70 -6.93 8.53
N GLY A 311 -10.52 -7.89 8.94
CA GLY A 311 -11.30 -7.79 10.18
C GLY A 311 -12.71 -7.19 10.01
N THR A 312 -13.09 -6.73 8.81
CA THR A 312 -14.43 -6.22 8.53
C THR A 312 -15.49 -7.30 8.67
N LYS A 313 -16.57 -7.00 9.39
CA LYS A 313 -17.72 -7.92 9.56
C LYS A 313 -18.69 -7.84 8.37
N ALA A 314 -19.48 -8.89 8.21
CA ALA A 314 -20.40 -9.06 7.09
C ALA A 314 -21.36 -7.87 6.85
N PRO A 315 -22.00 -7.23 7.88
CA PRO A 315 -22.84 -6.07 7.64
C PRO A 315 -22.11 -4.89 7.00
N GLN A 316 -20.91 -4.55 7.51
CA GLN A 316 -20.08 -3.46 6.99
C GLN A 316 -19.56 -3.80 5.57
N ALA A 317 -19.25 -5.07 5.30
CA ALA A 317 -18.90 -5.51 3.96
C ALA A 317 -20.07 -5.36 2.98
N ALA A 318 -21.29 -5.72 3.39
CA ALA A 318 -22.50 -5.50 2.62
C ALA A 318 -22.74 -3.99 2.34
N GLY A 319 -22.39 -3.14 3.30
CA GLY A 319 -22.42 -1.68 3.18
C GLY A 319 -21.54 -1.12 2.08
N LYS A 320 -20.49 -1.83 1.68
CA LYS A 320 -19.65 -1.46 0.53
C LYS A 320 -20.39 -1.58 -0.80
N ILE A 321 -21.36 -2.47 -0.87
CA ILE A 321 -22.23 -2.61 -2.05
C ILE A 321 -23.27 -1.48 -2.07
N HIS A 322 -23.99 -1.33 -0.96
CA HIS A 322 -24.99 -0.26 -0.78
C HIS A 322 -25.33 -0.10 0.71
N SER A 323 -25.58 1.14 1.16
CA SER A 323 -25.94 1.44 2.56
C SER A 323 -27.19 0.68 3.05
N ASP A 324 -28.15 0.39 2.16
CA ASP A 324 -29.34 -0.38 2.48
C ASP A 324 -29.01 -1.83 2.82
N PHE A 325 -27.98 -2.42 2.22
CA PHE A 325 -27.52 -3.77 2.53
C PHE A 325 -26.97 -3.87 3.95
N GLU A 326 -26.30 -2.83 4.42
CA GLU A 326 -25.83 -2.76 5.80
C GLU A 326 -26.98 -2.63 6.78
N ARG A 327 -27.89 -1.66 6.53
CA ARG A 327 -29.04 -1.40 7.41
C ARG A 327 -30.00 -2.57 7.50
N GLY A 328 -30.31 -3.16 6.36
CA GLY A 328 -31.25 -4.28 6.24
C GLY A 328 -30.60 -5.66 6.34
N PHE A 329 -29.33 -5.77 6.74
CA PHE A 329 -28.59 -7.04 6.75
C PHE A 329 -29.31 -8.13 7.54
N ILE A 330 -29.57 -9.27 6.88
CA ILE A 330 -30.16 -10.47 7.49
C ILE A 330 -29.09 -11.53 7.71
N ARG A 331 -28.43 -11.94 6.62
CA ARG A 331 -27.39 -12.97 6.60
C ARG A 331 -26.58 -12.88 5.31
N ALA A 332 -25.41 -13.54 5.31
CA ALA A 332 -24.59 -13.74 4.13
C ALA A 332 -24.52 -15.22 3.77
N SER A 333 -24.64 -15.52 2.48
CA SER A 333 -24.30 -16.83 1.93
C SER A 333 -22.86 -16.76 1.41
N VAL A 334 -21.98 -17.54 1.99
CA VAL A 334 -20.52 -17.43 1.78
C VAL A 334 -19.95 -18.75 1.28
N ILE A 335 -19.18 -18.69 0.21
CA ILE A 335 -18.36 -19.80 -0.30
C ILE A 335 -16.92 -19.29 -0.41
N GLY A 336 -15.93 -20.00 0.13
CA GLY A 336 -14.54 -19.68 -0.13
C GLY A 336 -14.16 -19.93 -1.60
N TYR A 337 -13.41 -19.02 -2.23
CA TYR A 337 -12.98 -19.23 -3.61
C TYR A 337 -12.25 -20.58 -3.81
N GLY A 338 -11.37 -20.95 -2.86
CA GLY A 338 -10.68 -22.25 -2.90
C GLY A 338 -11.62 -23.46 -2.88
N ASP A 339 -12.79 -23.33 -2.20
CA ASP A 339 -13.80 -24.38 -2.21
C ASP A 339 -14.49 -24.50 -3.58
N LEU A 340 -14.72 -23.38 -4.26
CA LEU A 340 -15.22 -23.37 -5.64
C LEU A 340 -14.22 -24.00 -6.60
N GLU A 341 -12.95 -23.57 -6.52
CA GLU A 341 -11.88 -24.08 -7.37
C GLU A 341 -11.68 -25.59 -7.20
N ALA A 342 -11.62 -26.08 -5.95
CA ALA A 342 -11.48 -27.50 -5.63
C ALA A 342 -12.66 -28.36 -6.12
N ASN A 343 -13.80 -27.73 -6.43
CA ASN A 343 -14.99 -28.38 -6.98
C ASN A 343 -15.26 -27.99 -8.45
N ASN A 344 -14.25 -27.54 -9.19
CA ASN A 344 -14.35 -27.12 -10.59
C ASN A 344 -15.47 -26.09 -10.85
N PHE A 345 -15.71 -25.19 -9.88
CA PHE A 345 -16.76 -24.17 -9.91
C PHE A 345 -18.20 -24.71 -10.07
N ASP A 346 -18.43 -25.96 -9.61
CA ASP A 346 -19.78 -26.53 -9.54
C ASP A 346 -20.46 -26.12 -8.22
N TYR A 347 -21.28 -25.07 -8.28
CA TYR A 347 -22.01 -24.52 -7.13
C TYR A 347 -22.97 -25.55 -6.52
N ALA A 348 -23.53 -26.46 -7.33
CA ALA A 348 -24.41 -27.52 -6.81
C ALA A 348 -23.62 -28.53 -6.01
N ALA A 349 -22.45 -28.95 -6.47
CA ALA A 349 -21.55 -29.84 -5.76
C ALA A 349 -21.03 -29.20 -4.44
N VAL A 350 -20.64 -27.93 -4.47
CA VAL A 350 -20.22 -27.17 -3.28
C VAL A 350 -21.33 -27.13 -2.22
N LYS A 351 -22.57 -26.83 -2.66
CA LYS A 351 -23.74 -26.83 -1.78
C LYS A 351 -24.05 -28.21 -1.22
N ALA A 352 -23.99 -29.25 -2.04
CA ALA A 352 -24.25 -30.64 -1.61
C ALA A 352 -23.21 -31.13 -0.57
N LYS A 353 -21.98 -30.64 -0.65
CA LYS A 353 -20.90 -30.89 0.31
C LYS A 353 -20.98 -30.03 1.58
N GLY A 354 -21.94 -29.12 1.70
CA GLY A 354 -22.10 -28.22 2.85
C GLY A 354 -21.02 -27.14 2.97
N LEU A 355 -20.30 -26.83 1.87
CA LEU A 355 -19.25 -25.81 1.84
C LEU A 355 -19.82 -24.39 1.65
N GLN A 356 -21.09 -24.29 1.20
CA GLN A 356 -21.83 -23.02 1.21
C GLN A 356 -22.33 -22.74 2.62
N ARG A 357 -21.77 -21.74 3.28
CA ARG A 357 -22.05 -21.38 4.66
C ARG A 357 -23.08 -20.26 4.73
N THR A 358 -23.93 -20.30 5.77
CA THR A 358 -24.82 -19.17 6.12
C THR A 358 -24.23 -18.48 7.34
N GLU A 359 -23.87 -17.20 7.18
CA GLU A 359 -23.14 -16.44 8.17
C GLU A 359 -23.98 -15.24 8.66
N GLY A 360 -23.85 -14.96 9.96
CA GLY A 360 -24.56 -13.86 10.63
C GLY A 360 -23.75 -12.57 10.71
N LYS A 361 -24.23 -11.64 11.55
CA LYS A 361 -23.67 -10.30 11.71
C LYS A 361 -22.23 -10.26 12.25
N GLU A 362 -21.84 -11.27 13.01
CA GLU A 362 -20.51 -11.35 13.65
C GLU A 362 -19.46 -11.98 12.74
N TYR A 363 -19.84 -12.46 11.56
CA TYR A 363 -18.91 -13.07 10.63
C TYR A 363 -17.88 -12.07 10.15
N VAL A 364 -16.61 -12.37 10.35
CA VAL A 364 -15.48 -11.63 9.82
C VAL A 364 -15.17 -12.14 8.41
N VAL A 365 -15.35 -11.30 7.41
CA VAL A 365 -15.15 -11.63 5.99
C VAL A 365 -13.68 -11.93 5.74
N LYS A 366 -13.43 -12.98 4.97
CA LYS A 366 -12.09 -13.43 4.57
C LYS A 366 -11.77 -13.00 3.13
N ASP A 367 -10.48 -12.87 2.83
CA ASP A 367 -10.05 -12.61 1.47
C ASP A 367 -10.42 -13.77 0.55
N GLY A 368 -11.03 -13.45 -0.61
CA GLY A 368 -11.50 -14.43 -1.57
C GLY A 368 -12.83 -15.10 -1.21
N ASP A 369 -13.55 -14.65 -0.18
CA ASP A 369 -14.94 -15.08 0.03
C ASP A 369 -15.81 -14.64 -1.15
N VAL A 370 -16.55 -15.54 -1.76
CA VAL A 370 -17.61 -15.26 -2.73
C VAL A 370 -18.91 -15.17 -1.96
N ILE A 371 -19.55 -13.98 -1.97
CA ILE A 371 -20.63 -13.67 -1.03
C ILE A 371 -21.88 -13.17 -1.74
N GLU A 372 -23.03 -13.74 -1.36
CA GLU A 372 -24.36 -13.21 -1.63
C GLU A 372 -24.97 -12.70 -0.32
N PHE A 373 -25.30 -11.41 -0.25
CA PHE A 373 -25.94 -10.80 0.92
C PHE A 373 -27.47 -10.83 0.79
N LEU A 374 -28.13 -11.28 1.85
CA LEU A 374 -29.57 -11.21 2.00
C LEU A 374 -29.90 -10.07 2.95
N PHE A 375 -30.77 -9.19 2.49
CA PHE A 375 -31.17 -8.00 3.23
C PHE A 375 -32.67 -7.72 3.02
N ASN A 376 -33.25 -6.93 3.93
CA ASN A 376 -34.62 -6.44 3.81
C ASN A 376 -34.65 -4.98 4.30
N VAL A 377 -35.17 -4.08 3.47
CA VAL A 377 -35.27 -2.62 3.76
C VAL A 377 -36.72 -2.20 3.73
#